data_c7fe555a418536ccd82761c5e615e1f4
#
_entry.id   c7fe555a418536ccd82761c5e615e1f4
#
_cell.length_a   1.000
_cell.length_b   1.000
_cell.length_c   1.000
_cell.angle_alpha   90.00
_cell.angle_beta   90.00
_cell.angle_gamma   90.00
#
_symmetry.space_group_name_H-M   'P 1'
#
loop_
_entity.id
_entity.type
_entity.pdbx_description
1 polymer ?
#
loop_
_entity_poly.entity_id
_entity_poly.type
_entity_poly.pdbx_seq_one_letter_code
_entity_poly.pdbx_strand_id
1 'polypeptide(L)'
;HFAFNADERFLPIYQYAAPDNSKISGLDAFADAFLPKCTLGQMISKYMVLVASEQKLLMMRPYQIYAVRNIVECIEKNLGNGYVWHTTGSGKTLTSFKASTLLKANPAIEKCLFVVDRKDLDRQTREEFNRFQEGCVEENTNTGALVRRMLSDDAADKVIVCTIQKLGLALDGGSTRNQSREKRGLVSHAEQLDALGDKRM
;
A
#
# COMPACT_ATOMS: atom_id res chain seq x y z
N HIS A 1 18.94 18.73 -6.81
CA HIS A 1 19.02 17.49 -7.59
C HIS A 1 19.29 16.32 -6.65
N PHE A 2 18.46 15.30 -6.69
CA PHE A 2 18.75 14.02 -6.01
C PHE A 2 19.38 13.09 -7.00
N ALA A 3 20.62 12.70 -6.75
CA ALA A 3 21.25 11.59 -7.44
C ALA A 3 21.47 10.47 -6.42
N PHE A 4 20.84 9.33 -6.63
CA PHE A 4 21.26 8.09 -6.00
C PHE A 4 22.07 7.32 -7.01
N ASN A 5 23.32 7.11 -6.69
CA ASN A 5 24.21 6.26 -7.45
C ASN A 5 24.37 4.95 -6.66
N ALA A 6 23.68 3.91 -7.11
CA ALA A 6 24.02 2.55 -6.72
C ALA A 6 24.69 1.93 -7.95
N ASP A 7 25.94 1.57 -7.88
CA ASP A 7 26.78 1.08 -8.95
C ASP A 7 27.27 2.17 -9.92
N GLU A 8 28.03 1.79 -10.91
CA GLU A 8 28.64 2.65 -11.94
C GLU A 8 27.63 3.27 -12.93
N ARG A 9 26.34 3.13 -12.69
CA ARG A 9 25.29 3.66 -13.57
C ARG A 9 24.71 4.94 -13.01
N PHE A 10 24.75 5.99 -13.80
CA PHE A 10 24.01 7.22 -13.50
C PHE A 10 22.52 6.97 -13.61
N LEU A 11 21.83 6.99 -12.48
CA LEU A 11 20.37 6.96 -12.43
C LEU A 11 19.80 8.34 -12.80
N PRO A 12 18.57 8.41 -13.36
CA PRO A 12 17.94 9.68 -13.68
C PRO A 12 17.86 10.57 -12.45
N ILE A 13 18.30 11.82 -12.63
CA ILE A 13 18.23 12.85 -11.58
C ILE A 13 16.84 13.47 -11.60
N TYR A 14 16.17 13.50 -10.44
CA TYR A 14 14.88 14.15 -10.28
C TYR A 14 15.03 15.42 -9.45
N GLN A 15 14.35 16.48 -9.90
CA GLN A 15 14.27 17.72 -9.14
C GLN A 15 13.23 17.59 -8.03
N TYR A 16 13.51 18.22 -6.90
CA TYR A 16 12.49 18.38 -5.86
C TYR A 16 11.40 19.31 -6.35
N ALA A 17 10.14 19.04 -5.96
CA ALA A 17 8.98 19.78 -6.42
C ALA A 17 8.05 20.08 -5.25
N ALA A 18 7.29 21.14 -5.37
CA ALA A 18 6.19 21.49 -4.48
C ALA A 18 4.97 20.56 -4.69
N PRO A 19 3.93 20.64 -3.83
CA PRO A 19 2.72 19.80 -3.94
C PRO A 19 1.97 19.90 -5.28
N ASP A 20 2.07 21.02 -5.96
CA ASP A 20 1.50 21.27 -7.29
C ASP A 20 2.39 20.77 -8.46
N ASN A 21 3.46 20.03 -8.14
CA ASN A 21 4.52 19.59 -9.07
C ASN A 21 5.37 20.72 -9.68
N SER A 22 5.26 21.96 -9.22
CA SER A 22 6.19 23.01 -9.63
C SER A 22 7.60 22.71 -9.11
N LYS A 23 8.59 22.78 -9.99
CA LYS A 23 9.98 22.42 -9.68
C LYS A 23 10.64 23.51 -8.84
N ILE A 24 11.26 23.11 -7.74
CA ILE A 24 12.06 23.98 -6.90
C ILE A 24 13.50 23.97 -7.41
N SER A 25 13.86 24.98 -8.19
CA SER A 25 15.17 25.06 -8.88
C SER A 25 16.18 25.98 -8.18
N GLY A 26 15.72 26.94 -7.37
CA GLY A 26 16.60 27.85 -6.60
C GLY A 26 17.27 27.12 -5.44
N LEU A 27 18.54 27.40 -5.19
CA LEU A 27 19.30 26.76 -4.12
C LEU A 27 18.71 27.09 -2.75
N ASP A 28 18.43 28.36 -2.48
CA ASP A 28 17.87 28.82 -1.21
C ASP A 28 16.47 28.22 -0.98
N ALA A 29 15.60 28.29 -2.00
CA ALA A 29 14.25 27.71 -1.93
C ALA A 29 14.30 26.17 -1.74
N PHE A 30 15.26 25.49 -2.32
CA PHE A 30 15.48 24.06 -2.10
C PHE A 30 15.98 23.79 -0.68
N ALA A 31 16.93 24.59 -0.19
CA ALA A 31 17.47 24.45 1.15
C ALA A 31 16.35 24.62 2.20
N ASP A 32 15.55 25.66 2.05
CA ASP A 32 14.41 25.93 2.95
C ASP A 32 13.32 24.85 2.92
N ALA A 33 13.05 24.30 1.74
CA ALA A 33 11.98 23.30 1.59
C ALA A 33 12.43 21.88 2.00
N PHE A 34 13.70 21.52 1.80
CA PHE A 34 14.16 20.13 1.91
C PHE A 34 15.11 19.87 3.08
N LEU A 35 16.00 20.81 3.42
CA LEU A 35 17.04 20.62 4.43
C LEU A 35 16.60 20.83 5.89
N PRO A 36 15.40 21.36 6.24
CA PRO A 36 14.98 21.38 7.63
C PRO A 36 15.07 19.99 8.25
N LYS A 37 15.59 19.89 9.47
CA LYS A 37 15.86 18.60 10.16
C LYS A 37 14.65 17.66 10.15
N CYS A 38 13.45 18.19 10.41
CA CYS A 38 12.24 17.39 10.40
C CYS A 38 11.90 16.85 9.01
N THR A 39 12.04 17.68 7.98
CA THR A 39 11.80 17.26 6.58
C THR A 39 12.80 16.20 6.16
N LEU A 40 14.08 16.45 6.37
CA LEU A 40 15.15 15.51 6.01
C LEU A 40 15.01 14.20 6.79
N GLY A 41 14.71 14.25 8.07
CA GLY A 41 14.44 13.07 8.89
C GLY A 41 13.26 12.25 8.37
N GLN A 42 12.17 12.89 7.97
CA GLN A 42 11.02 12.21 7.35
C GLN A 42 11.37 11.62 5.98
N MET A 43 12.15 12.32 5.17
CA MET A 43 12.60 11.79 3.88
C MET A 43 13.36 10.47 4.05
N ILE A 44 14.26 10.41 5.00
CA ILE A 44 15.06 9.20 5.27
C ILE A 44 14.19 8.10 5.90
N SER A 45 13.45 8.41 6.95
CA SER A 45 12.75 7.39 7.73
C SER A 45 11.45 6.91 7.10
N LYS A 46 10.70 7.81 6.43
CA LYS A 46 9.37 7.51 5.92
C LYS A 46 9.31 7.28 4.40
N TYR A 47 10.19 7.93 3.61
CA TYR A 47 10.04 7.95 2.15
C TYR A 47 11.20 7.31 1.38
N MET A 48 12.14 6.72 2.08
CA MET A 48 13.09 5.77 1.51
C MET A 48 12.59 4.34 1.68
N VAL A 49 12.87 3.49 0.71
CA VAL A 49 12.54 2.06 0.72
C VAL A 49 13.80 1.28 0.41
N LEU A 50 14.24 0.45 1.35
CA LEU A 50 15.33 -0.49 1.13
C LEU A 50 14.80 -1.74 0.47
N VAL A 51 15.24 -2.00 -0.76
CA VAL A 51 15.03 -3.26 -1.46
C VAL A 51 16.14 -4.21 -1.05
N ALA A 52 15.90 -5.00 0.01
CA ALA A 52 16.94 -5.83 0.64
C ALA A 52 17.50 -6.86 -0.32
N SER A 53 16.68 -7.50 -1.14
CA SER A 53 17.08 -8.50 -2.14
C SER A 53 18.03 -7.95 -3.20
N GLU A 54 17.97 -6.65 -3.50
CA GLU A 54 18.81 -5.99 -4.50
C GLU A 54 19.89 -5.09 -3.86
N GLN A 55 19.90 -4.97 -2.54
CA GLN A 55 20.75 -4.03 -1.79
C GLN A 55 20.66 -2.59 -2.33
N LYS A 56 19.45 -2.19 -2.74
CA LYS A 56 19.18 -0.86 -3.32
C LYS A 56 18.30 -0.05 -2.40
N LEU A 57 18.64 1.21 -2.28
CA LEU A 57 17.85 2.19 -1.58
C LEU A 57 17.07 3.03 -2.60
N LEU A 58 15.74 2.93 -2.56
CA LEU A 58 14.86 3.72 -3.41
C LEU A 58 14.41 4.96 -2.65
N MET A 59 14.55 6.13 -3.26
CA MET A 59 13.91 7.36 -2.79
C MET A 59 12.65 7.62 -3.58
N MET A 60 11.56 7.87 -2.91
CA MET A 60 10.30 8.23 -3.55
C MET A 60 10.40 9.60 -4.22
N ARG A 61 9.78 9.73 -5.39
CA ARG A 61 9.69 11.02 -6.09
C ARG A 61 8.75 11.97 -5.36
N PRO A 62 8.90 13.30 -5.49
CA PRO A 62 8.08 14.26 -4.76
C PRO A 62 6.57 13.99 -4.88
N TYR A 63 6.04 13.78 -6.09
CA TYR A 63 4.62 13.50 -6.29
C TYR A 63 4.14 12.21 -5.61
N GLN A 64 5.00 11.19 -5.48
CA GLN A 64 4.69 9.95 -4.74
C GLN A 64 4.64 10.24 -3.24
N ILE A 65 5.57 11.05 -2.73
CA ILE A 65 5.60 11.47 -1.32
C ILE A 65 4.32 12.20 -0.96
N TYR A 66 3.91 13.17 -1.79
CA TYR A 66 2.66 13.91 -1.56
C TYR A 66 1.42 13.00 -1.65
N ALA A 67 1.40 12.06 -2.59
CA ALA A 67 0.32 11.08 -2.68
C ALA A 67 0.24 10.23 -1.41
N VAL A 68 1.36 9.69 -0.92
CA VAL A 68 1.40 8.90 0.33
C VAL A 68 0.93 9.73 1.52
N ARG A 69 1.42 10.97 1.65
CA ARG A 69 0.99 11.86 2.74
C ARG A 69 -0.52 12.11 2.71
N ASN A 70 -1.05 12.44 1.54
CA ASN A 70 -2.48 12.70 1.39
C ASN A 70 -3.33 11.45 1.66
N ILE A 71 -2.89 10.25 1.24
CA ILE A 71 -3.57 8.99 1.56
C ILE A 71 -3.60 8.77 3.07
N VAL A 72 -2.45 8.85 3.71
CA VAL A 72 -2.34 8.62 5.17
C VAL A 72 -3.16 9.65 5.94
N GLU A 73 -3.06 10.93 5.60
CA GLU A 73 -3.81 12.00 6.24
C GLU A 73 -5.33 11.85 6.04
N CYS A 74 -5.76 11.48 4.83
CA CYS A 74 -7.18 11.25 4.52
C CYS A 74 -7.77 10.15 5.42
N ILE A 75 -7.02 9.06 5.61
CA ILE A 75 -7.45 7.93 6.43
C ILE A 75 -7.39 8.28 7.92
N GLU A 76 -6.29 8.87 8.40
CA GLU A 76 -6.11 9.21 9.82
C GLU A 76 -7.12 10.26 10.31
N LYS A 77 -7.49 11.21 9.44
CA LYS A 77 -8.49 12.23 9.75
C LYS A 77 -9.92 11.82 9.38
N ASN A 78 -10.12 10.61 8.86
CA ASN A 78 -11.42 10.10 8.40
C ASN A 78 -12.13 11.08 7.44
N LEU A 79 -11.41 11.59 6.44
CA LEU A 79 -11.93 12.54 5.46
C LEU A 79 -12.83 11.90 4.39
N GLY A 80 -13.09 10.61 4.49
CA GLY A 80 -13.89 9.84 3.54
C GLY A 80 -13.06 9.29 2.37
N ASN A 81 -13.68 9.17 1.21
CA ASN A 81 -13.05 8.60 0.02
C ASN A 81 -12.15 9.61 -0.68
N GLY A 82 -11.06 9.13 -1.28
CA GLY A 82 -10.14 9.91 -2.07
C GLY A 82 -9.71 9.19 -3.34
N TYR A 83 -9.01 9.90 -4.22
CA TYR A 83 -8.39 9.32 -5.40
C TYR A 83 -7.00 9.91 -5.64
N VAL A 84 -6.14 9.14 -6.29
CA VAL A 84 -4.81 9.58 -6.69
C VAL A 84 -4.67 9.43 -8.20
N TRP A 85 -4.44 10.55 -8.88
CA TRP A 85 -4.27 10.56 -10.33
C TRP A 85 -2.82 10.28 -10.70
N HIS A 86 -2.52 9.03 -10.98
CA HIS A 86 -1.20 8.57 -11.39
C HIS A 86 -1.23 7.95 -12.78
N THR A 87 -0.31 8.34 -13.66
CA THR A 87 -0.12 7.74 -14.98
C THR A 87 0.50 6.34 -14.89
N THR A 88 0.47 5.59 -15.99
CA THR A 88 1.19 4.32 -16.08
C THR A 88 2.70 4.56 -15.90
N GLY A 89 3.37 3.68 -15.16
CA GLY A 89 4.81 3.79 -14.88
C GLY A 89 5.18 4.84 -13.81
N SER A 90 4.21 5.53 -13.19
CA SER A 90 4.49 6.50 -12.12
C SER A 90 4.85 5.88 -10.76
N GLY A 91 4.87 4.55 -10.65
CA GLY A 91 5.16 3.84 -9.40
C GLY A 91 3.97 3.78 -8.45
N LYS A 92 2.76 3.53 -8.99
CA LYS A 92 1.54 3.32 -8.17
C LYS A 92 1.73 2.26 -7.09
N THR A 93 2.36 1.14 -7.43
CA THR A 93 2.62 0.03 -6.51
C THR A 93 3.51 0.47 -5.34
N LEU A 94 4.59 1.20 -5.62
CA LEU A 94 5.47 1.75 -4.57
C LEU A 94 4.73 2.74 -3.67
N THR A 95 3.89 3.60 -4.25
CA THR A 95 3.06 4.56 -3.50
C THR A 95 2.08 3.83 -2.57
N SER A 96 1.38 2.82 -3.08
CA SER A 96 0.42 2.01 -2.32
C SER A 96 1.11 1.19 -1.21
N PHE A 97 2.23 0.55 -1.55
CA PHE A 97 3.06 -0.17 -0.57
C PHE A 97 3.47 0.76 0.57
N LYS A 98 4.00 1.94 0.25
CA LYS A 98 4.46 2.88 1.28
C LYS A 98 3.33 3.42 2.14
N ALA A 99 2.19 3.76 1.55
CA ALA A 99 1.01 4.16 2.30
C ALA A 99 0.55 3.05 3.25
N SER A 100 0.44 1.80 2.77
CA SER A 100 0.03 0.67 3.60
C SER A 100 1.01 0.38 4.76
N THR A 101 2.32 0.52 4.53
CA THR A 101 3.32 0.32 5.59
C THR A 101 3.27 1.40 6.66
N LEU A 102 2.98 2.66 6.30
CA LEU A 102 2.79 3.73 7.27
C LEU A 102 1.49 3.54 8.06
N LEU A 103 0.40 3.16 7.39
CA LEU A 103 -0.89 2.85 8.03
C LEU A 103 -0.80 1.60 8.92
N LYS A 104 -0.01 0.60 8.54
CA LYS A 104 0.24 -0.59 9.37
C LYS A 104 0.77 -0.23 10.75
N ALA A 105 1.55 0.83 10.86
CA ALA A 105 2.10 1.30 12.14
C ALA A 105 1.04 1.98 13.03
N ASN A 106 -0.10 2.38 12.48
CA ASN A 106 -1.18 3.01 13.24
C ASN A 106 -2.04 1.93 13.94
N PRO A 107 -2.15 1.93 15.29
CA PRO A 107 -2.94 0.94 16.02
C PRO A 107 -4.45 1.06 15.77
N ALA A 108 -4.94 2.22 15.33
CA ALA A 108 -6.35 2.42 14.98
C ALA A 108 -6.75 1.79 13.64
N ILE A 109 -5.75 1.36 12.83
CA ILE A 109 -5.98 0.69 11.55
C ILE A 109 -5.84 -0.82 11.75
N GLU A 110 -6.92 -1.56 11.61
CA GLU A 110 -6.90 -3.02 11.78
C GLU A 110 -6.39 -3.71 10.51
N LYS A 111 -6.89 -3.33 9.35
CA LYS A 111 -6.55 -3.94 8.05
C LYS A 111 -6.37 -2.91 6.95
N CYS A 112 -5.41 -3.17 6.06
CA CYS A 112 -5.23 -2.46 4.81
C CYS A 112 -5.46 -3.45 3.65
N LEU A 113 -6.55 -3.28 2.91
CA LEU A 113 -6.83 -4.07 1.72
C LEU A 113 -6.38 -3.33 0.47
N PHE A 114 -5.52 -3.99 -0.30
CA PHE A 114 -5.16 -3.54 -1.63
C PHE A 114 -5.85 -4.43 -2.68
N VAL A 115 -6.90 -3.89 -3.29
CA VAL A 115 -7.74 -4.63 -4.23
C VAL A 115 -7.34 -4.31 -5.66
N VAL A 116 -7.02 -5.34 -6.45
CA VAL A 116 -6.64 -5.24 -7.86
C VAL A 116 -7.68 -5.91 -8.76
N ASP A 117 -7.79 -5.41 -9.99
CA ASP A 117 -8.80 -5.90 -10.94
C ASP A 117 -8.52 -7.31 -11.44
N ARG A 118 -7.25 -7.66 -11.75
CA ARG A 118 -6.89 -8.90 -12.45
C ARG A 118 -5.92 -9.75 -11.66
N LYS A 119 -5.99 -11.08 -11.89
CA LYS A 119 -5.08 -12.05 -11.26
C LYS A 119 -3.60 -11.79 -11.56
N ASP A 120 -3.29 -11.37 -12.79
CA ASP A 120 -1.90 -11.05 -13.15
C ASP A 120 -1.38 -9.82 -12.40
N LEU A 121 -2.25 -8.82 -12.21
CA LEU A 121 -1.92 -7.65 -11.38
C LEU A 121 -1.81 -8.01 -9.90
N ASP A 122 -2.62 -8.94 -9.39
CA ASP A 122 -2.51 -9.47 -8.04
C ASP A 122 -1.12 -10.10 -7.81
N ARG A 123 -0.68 -10.97 -8.71
CA ARG A 123 0.64 -11.59 -8.65
C ARG A 123 1.76 -10.55 -8.72
N GLN A 124 1.75 -9.68 -9.72
CA GLN A 124 2.76 -8.63 -9.90
C GLN A 124 2.81 -7.68 -8.69
N THR A 125 1.66 -7.29 -8.16
CA THR A 125 1.58 -6.41 -6.98
C THR A 125 2.17 -7.08 -5.76
N ARG A 126 1.87 -8.37 -5.53
CA ARG A 126 2.44 -9.14 -4.42
C ARG A 126 3.96 -9.31 -4.56
N GLU A 127 4.43 -9.65 -5.77
CA GLU A 127 5.85 -9.78 -6.07
C GLU A 127 6.59 -8.45 -5.80
N GLU A 128 6.02 -7.32 -6.23
CA GLU A 128 6.60 -6.00 -5.96
C GLU A 128 6.53 -5.63 -4.47
N PHE A 129 5.44 -5.91 -3.76
CA PHE A 129 5.36 -5.64 -2.32
C PHE A 129 6.39 -6.47 -1.56
N ASN A 130 6.53 -7.76 -1.89
CA ASN A 130 7.53 -8.64 -1.28
C ASN A 130 8.97 -8.29 -1.71
N ARG A 131 9.17 -7.69 -2.89
CA ARG A 131 10.44 -7.13 -3.31
C ARG A 131 10.83 -5.92 -2.44
N PHE A 132 9.87 -5.06 -2.09
CA PHE A 132 10.12 -3.92 -1.20
C PHE A 132 10.32 -4.35 0.26
N GLN A 133 9.58 -5.33 0.71
CA GLN A 133 9.71 -5.92 2.04
C GLN A 133 9.33 -7.40 1.99
N GLU A 134 10.29 -8.27 2.18
CA GLU A 134 10.09 -9.72 2.14
C GLU A 134 9.03 -10.16 3.16
N GLY A 135 8.12 -11.03 2.71
CA GLY A 135 7.05 -11.57 3.56
C GLY A 135 5.96 -10.56 3.95
N CYS A 136 5.92 -9.35 3.35
CA CYS A 136 4.88 -8.37 3.72
C CYS A 136 3.49 -8.75 3.23
N VAL A 137 3.40 -9.58 2.18
CA VAL A 137 2.15 -10.06 1.61
C VAL A 137 2.26 -11.52 1.23
N GLU A 138 1.39 -12.36 1.80
CA GLU A 138 1.26 -13.76 1.43
C GLU A 138 0.25 -13.97 0.29
N GLU A 139 0.36 -15.12 -0.37
CA GLU A 139 -0.58 -15.51 -1.40
C GLU A 139 -1.93 -15.95 -0.83
N ASN A 140 -3.01 -15.32 -1.31
CA ASN A 140 -4.36 -15.80 -1.05
C ASN A 140 -4.71 -16.87 -2.07
N THR A 141 -4.41 -18.14 -1.77
CA THR A 141 -4.65 -19.27 -2.69
C THR A 141 -6.12 -19.44 -3.05
N ASN A 142 -7.01 -19.12 -2.09
CA ASN A 142 -8.46 -19.23 -2.29
C ASN A 142 -9.22 -18.21 -1.42
N THR A 143 -10.54 -18.11 -1.64
CA THR A 143 -11.44 -17.23 -0.89
C THR A 143 -11.41 -17.49 0.63
N GLY A 144 -11.32 -18.76 1.04
CA GLY A 144 -11.25 -19.11 2.47
C GLY A 144 -9.96 -18.65 3.13
N ALA A 145 -8.84 -18.67 2.44
CA ALA A 145 -7.58 -18.11 2.92
C ALA A 145 -7.68 -16.58 3.09
N LEU A 146 -8.30 -15.91 2.11
CA LEU A 146 -8.54 -14.46 2.18
C LEU A 146 -9.37 -14.11 3.43
N VAL A 147 -10.51 -14.77 3.61
CA VAL A 147 -11.41 -14.52 4.77
C VAL A 147 -10.70 -14.80 6.10
N ARG A 148 -9.97 -15.91 6.20
CA ARG A 148 -9.17 -16.22 7.41
C ARG A 148 -8.19 -15.11 7.74
N ARG A 149 -7.49 -14.55 6.75
CA ARG A 149 -6.55 -13.44 6.95
C ARG A 149 -7.25 -12.13 7.31
N MET A 150 -8.44 -11.88 6.76
CA MET A 150 -9.25 -10.71 7.13
C MET A 150 -9.70 -10.79 8.59
N LEU A 151 -9.97 -12.00 9.10
CA LEU A 151 -10.40 -12.27 10.47
C LEU A 151 -9.22 -12.44 11.46
N SER A 152 -8.00 -12.59 10.97
CA SER A 152 -6.82 -12.81 11.80
C SER A 152 -6.43 -11.54 12.56
N ASP A 153 -6.04 -11.67 13.81
CA ASP A 153 -5.46 -10.57 14.62
C ASP A 153 -3.93 -10.48 14.44
N ASP A 154 -3.33 -11.34 13.58
CA ASP A 154 -1.91 -11.32 13.34
C ASP A 154 -1.48 -10.05 12.60
N ALA A 155 -0.44 -9.39 13.12
CA ALA A 155 0.16 -8.22 12.49
C ALA A 155 0.73 -8.50 11.09
N ALA A 156 1.09 -9.75 10.76
CA ALA A 156 1.50 -10.16 9.42
C ALA A 156 0.34 -10.03 8.42
N ASP A 157 -0.90 -10.27 8.87
CA ASP A 157 -2.11 -10.18 8.08
C ASP A 157 -2.73 -8.77 8.01
N LYS A 158 -2.02 -7.75 8.48
CA LYS A 158 -2.52 -6.37 8.48
C LYS A 158 -2.58 -5.74 7.09
N VAL A 159 -1.72 -6.19 6.16
CA VAL A 159 -1.74 -5.78 4.75
C VAL A 159 -2.10 -6.98 3.88
N ILE A 160 -3.19 -6.86 3.14
CA ILE A 160 -3.74 -7.93 2.31
C ILE A 160 -3.87 -7.44 0.87
N VAL A 161 -3.29 -8.15 -0.08
CA VAL A 161 -3.50 -7.93 -1.51
C VAL A 161 -4.46 -9.00 -2.03
N CYS A 162 -5.50 -8.62 -2.75
CA CYS A 162 -6.46 -9.55 -3.34
C CYS A 162 -7.07 -9.01 -4.63
N THR A 163 -7.69 -9.88 -5.41
CA THR A 163 -8.47 -9.47 -6.58
C THR A 163 -9.89 -9.09 -6.20
N ILE A 164 -10.49 -8.18 -7.00
CA ILE A 164 -11.90 -7.79 -6.84
C ILE A 164 -12.84 -9.01 -6.92
N GLN A 165 -12.50 -10.01 -7.77
CA GLN A 165 -13.29 -11.23 -7.92
C GLN A 165 -13.25 -12.09 -6.64
N LYS A 166 -12.07 -12.24 -6.00
CA LYS A 166 -11.96 -12.99 -4.74
C LYS A 166 -12.70 -12.28 -3.61
N LEU A 167 -12.59 -10.97 -3.55
CA LEU A 167 -13.30 -10.16 -2.56
C LEU A 167 -14.81 -10.24 -2.78
N GLY A 168 -15.30 -10.08 -4.02
CA GLY A 168 -16.70 -10.22 -4.35
C GLY A 168 -17.26 -11.59 -3.97
N LEU A 169 -16.54 -12.68 -4.28
CA LEU A 169 -16.96 -14.04 -3.89
C LEU A 169 -16.95 -14.26 -2.36
N ALA A 170 -16.15 -13.53 -1.62
CA ALA A 170 -16.14 -13.60 -0.16
C ALA A 170 -17.35 -12.87 0.44
N LEU A 171 -17.71 -11.73 -0.12
CA LEU A 171 -18.80 -10.88 0.36
C LEU A 171 -20.20 -11.33 -0.14
N ASP A 172 -20.26 -12.04 -1.27
CA ASP A 172 -21.54 -12.51 -1.85
C ASP A 172 -22.07 -13.74 -1.12
N GLY A 173 -23.03 -13.54 -0.22
CA GLY A 173 -23.75 -14.61 0.49
C GLY A 173 -24.46 -15.59 -0.45
N GLY A 174 -24.90 -15.14 -1.64
CA GLY A 174 -25.54 -15.96 -2.66
C GLY A 174 -24.57 -16.80 -3.51
N SER A 175 -23.26 -16.66 -3.34
CA SER A 175 -22.28 -17.42 -4.12
C SER A 175 -22.40 -18.93 -3.87
N THR A 176 -22.16 -19.74 -4.91
CA THR A 176 -22.20 -21.21 -4.81
C THR A 176 -21.26 -21.76 -3.73
N ARG A 177 -20.19 -21.03 -3.38
CA ARG A 177 -19.27 -21.41 -2.30
C ARG A 177 -19.89 -21.19 -0.93
N ASN A 178 -20.52 -20.04 -0.71
CA ASN A 178 -21.20 -19.74 0.55
C ASN A 178 -22.40 -20.68 0.75
N GLN A 179 -23.24 -20.88 -0.26
CA GLN A 179 -24.32 -21.86 -0.23
C GLN A 179 -23.83 -23.29 0.03
N SER A 180 -22.69 -23.68 -0.51
CA SER A 180 -22.11 -25.01 -0.26
C SER A 180 -21.59 -25.15 1.19
N ARG A 181 -21.15 -24.07 1.82
CA ARG A 181 -20.77 -24.06 3.24
C ARG A 181 -21.99 -24.16 4.14
N GLU A 182 -23.04 -23.37 3.88
CA GLU A 182 -24.30 -23.41 4.61
C GLU A 182 -24.97 -24.81 4.56
N LYS A 183 -24.98 -25.45 3.37
CA LYS A 183 -25.44 -26.83 3.21
C LYS A 183 -24.66 -27.85 4.03
N ARG A 184 -23.42 -27.54 4.41
CA ARG A 184 -22.56 -28.37 5.28
C ARG A 184 -22.65 -27.96 6.75
N GLY A 185 -23.54 -27.04 7.12
CA GLY A 185 -23.67 -26.51 8.49
C GLY A 185 -22.49 -25.61 8.92
N LEU A 186 -21.75 -25.06 7.95
CA LEU A 186 -20.65 -24.12 8.22
C LEU A 186 -21.14 -22.69 7.99
N VAL A 187 -20.71 -21.77 8.83
CA VAL A 187 -20.95 -20.33 8.66
C VAL A 187 -20.42 -19.86 7.31
N SER A 188 -21.22 -19.10 6.57
CA SER A 188 -20.81 -18.57 5.28
C SER A 188 -19.65 -17.56 5.44
N HIS A 189 -18.88 -17.33 4.39
CA HIS A 189 -17.81 -16.32 4.41
C HIS A 189 -18.39 -14.92 4.54
N ALA A 190 -19.57 -14.66 3.95
CA ALA A 190 -20.26 -13.39 4.05
C ALA A 190 -20.65 -13.09 5.50
N GLU A 191 -21.30 -14.03 6.19
CA GLU A 191 -21.68 -13.88 7.61
C GLU A 191 -20.45 -13.68 8.52
N GLN A 192 -19.34 -14.37 8.23
CA GLN A 192 -18.08 -14.16 8.98
C GLN A 192 -17.54 -12.75 8.82
N LEU A 193 -17.67 -12.16 7.61
CA LEU A 193 -17.21 -10.80 7.32
C LEU A 193 -18.20 -9.74 7.81
N ASP A 194 -19.50 -10.01 7.78
CA ASP A 194 -20.52 -9.11 8.34
C ASP A 194 -20.33 -8.94 9.86
N ALA A 195 -19.95 -10.02 10.55
CA ALA A 195 -19.60 -9.95 11.96
C ALA A 195 -18.36 -9.09 12.28
N LEU A 196 -17.47 -8.85 11.28
CA LEU A 196 -16.39 -7.87 11.37
C LEU A 196 -16.88 -6.43 11.18
N GLY A 197 -17.90 -6.21 10.35
CA GLY A 197 -18.45 -4.88 10.08
C GLY A 197 -19.03 -4.21 11.33
N ASP A 198 -19.51 -4.99 12.29
CA ASP A 198 -19.91 -4.51 13.61
C ASP A 198 -18.71 -4.13 14.50
N LYS A 199 -17.49 -4.54 14.13
CA LYS A 199 -16.23 -4.19 14.79
C LYS A 199 -15.45 -3.15 13.98
N ARG A 200 -16.08 -2.03 13.63
CA ARG A 200 -15.48 -0.83 13.01
C ARG A 200 -14.33 -1.13 12.01
N MET A 201 -14.68 -1.23 10.73
CA MET A 201 -13.71 -0.97 9.64
C MET A 201 -13.46 0.53 9.52
#